data_29d02993ba6d8c4060d071595aa0bd4d
#
_entry.id   29d02993ba6d8c4060d071595aa0bd4d
#
_cell.length_a   1.000
_cell.length_b   1.000
_cell.length_c   1.000
_cell.angle_alpha   90.00
_cell.angle_beta   90.00
_cell.angle_gamma   90.00
#
_symmetry.space_group_name_H-M   'P 1'
#
loop_
_entity.id
_entity.type
_entity.pdbx_description
1 polymer ?
#
loop_
_entity_poly.entity_id
_entity_poly.type
_entity_poly.pdbx_seq_one_letter_code
_entity_poly.pdbx_strand_id
1 'polypeptide(L)'
;MKNMKFVASFILTAIIVASCSGVKIIDSWKGDEISDLADQNILVVTRVDDMAARQRFEQEIAERLRAAGISATESYKKFPAMKHNVKQTEEEISQKVQIIKNEGFRGVVLTVLKDMSKEIVTSETGGYVSGGYYPSYYGGYYGGFGGYYGRVYSPYGYGYGGTYVPSETRTYTSETYNLETVIYDLDKPDGQQLQGVVAIDVTDPKSATKVAPKYADAVAKALKK
;
A
#
# COMPACT_ATOMS: atom_id res chain seq x y z
N MET A 1 -18.58 -31.95 37.22
CA MET A 1 -17.24 -32.07 36.62
C MET A 1 -17.23 -32.54 35.18
N LYS A 2 -18.35 -33.01 34.58
CA LYS A 2 -18.41 -33.52 33.19
C LYS A 2 -18.52 -32.40 32.15
N ASN A 3 -19.12 -31.26 32.50
CA ASN A 3 -19.35 -30.14 31.55
C ASN A 3 -18.16 -29.20 31.36
N MET A 4 -17.16 -29.25 32.26
CA MET A 4 -15.97 -28.39 32.18
C MET A 4 -14.95 -28.86 31.13
N LYS A 5 -14.96 -30.14 30.79
CA LYS A 5 -14.07 -30.71 29.74
C LYS A 5 -14.54 -30.37 28.31
N PHE A 6 -15.84 -30.17 28.12
CA PHE A 6 -16.40 -29.77 26.82
C PHE A 6 -16.13 -28.30 26.48
N VAL A 7 -16.15 -27.42 27.50
CA VAL A 7 -15.86 -25.99 27.29
C VAL A 7 -14.38 -25.75 26.98
N ALA A 8 -13.48 -26.49 27.63
CA ALA A 8 -12.04 -26.40 27.36
C ALA A 8 -11.69 -26.90 25.93
N SER A 9 -12.39 -27.92 25.42
CA SER A 9 -12.17 -28.44 24.07
C SER A 9 -12.66 -27.49 22.97
N PHE A 10 -13.71 -26.69 23.23
CA PHE A 10 -14.24 -25.73 22.26
C PHE A 10 -13.39 -24.45 22.16
N ILE A 11 -12.70 -24.06 23.24
CA ILE A 11 -11.79 -22.91 23.23
C ILE A 11 -10.50 -23.21 22.50
N LEU A 12 -10.03 -24.46 22.48
CA LEU A 12 -8.79 -24.84 21.80
C LEU A 12 -8.94 -24.92 20.27
N THR A 13 -10.16 -25.08 19.75
CA THR A 13 -10.41 -25.17 18.30
C THR A 13 -10.55 -23.81 17.61
N ALA A 14 -10.69 -22.72 18.37
CA ALA A 14 -10.88 -21.36 17.85
C ALA A 14 -9.57 -20.63 17.46
N ILE A 15 -8.40 -21.23 17.73
CA ILE A 15 -7.09 -20.54 17.54
C ILE A 15 -6.40 -20.87 16.21
N ILE A 16 -6.96 -21.75 15.35
CA ILE A 16 -6.30 -22.17 14.10
C ILE A 16 -6.92 -21.54 12.86
N VAL A 17 -7.22 -20.27 12.89
CA VAL A 17 -7.38 -19.46 11.66
C VAL A 17 -6.34 -18.34 11.66
N ALA A 18 -5.07 -18.68 11.85
CA ALA A 18 -4.00 -17.85 11.33
C ALA A 18 -4.05 -17.99 9.79
N SER A 19 -4.93 -17.23 9.16
CA SER A 19 -4.94 -17.05 7.72
C SER A 19 -3.52 -16.65 7.32
N CYS A 20 -2.80 -17.50 6.61
CA CYS A 20 -1.63 -17.10 5.83
C CYS A 20 -2.08 -16.01 4.87
N SER A 21 -2.07 -14.77 5.34
CA SER A 21 -2.29 -13.64 4.46
C SER A 21 -0.94 -13.36 3.82
N GLY A 22 -0.84 -13.47 2.51
CA GLY A 22 0.34 -13.05 1.77
C GLY A 22 0.60 -11.52 1.86
N VAL A 23 0.08 -10.84 2.88
CA VAL A 23 0.25 -9.41 3.15
C VAL A 23 1.17 -9.25 4.35
N LYS A 24 2.34 -8.65 4.14
CA LYS A 24 3.39 -8.47 5.15
C LYS A 24 3.88 -7.02 5.14
N ILE A 25 3.81 -6.34 6.29
CA ILE A 25 4.45 -5.03 6.46
C ILE A 25 5.96 -5.26 6.46
N ILE A 26 6.65 -4.56 5.56
CA ILE A 26 8.11 -4.62 5.41
C ILE A 26 8.75 -3.51 6.22
N ASP A 27 8.22 -2.31 6.07
CA ASP A 27 8.70 -1.13 6.77
C ASP A 27 7.57 -0.12 6.98
N SER A 28 7.72 0.75 7.96
CA SER A 28 6.80 1.86 8.18
C SER A 28 7.47 3.00 8.93
N TRP A 29 7.15 4.21 8.50
CA TRP A 29 7.54 5.44 9.18
C TRP A 29 6.30 6.32 9.38
N LYS A 30 6.27 7.03 10.49
CA LYS A 30 5.19 7.94 10.87
C LYS A 30 5.79 9.24 11.40
N GLY A 31 5.38 10.37 10.84
CA GLY A 31 5.71 11.70 11.33
C GLY A 31 4.96 12.04 12.63
N ASP A 32 5.53 12.92 13.41
CA ASP A 32 4.97 13.33 14.71
C ASP A 32 3.62 14.07 14.55
N GLU A 33 3.41 14.73 13.40
CA GLU A 33 2.25 15.57 13.12
C GLU A 33 1.14 14.84 12.31
N ILE A 34 1.23 13.52 12.17
CA ILE A 34 0.20 12.75 11.43
C ILE A 34 -1.19 12.87 12.08
N SER A 35 -1.26 13.15 13.38
CA SER A 35 -2.51 13.39 14.10
C SER A 35 -3.28 14.61 13.59
N ASP A 36 -2.60 15.59 13.00
CA ASP A 36 -3.21 16.82 12.47
C ASP A 36 -4.11 16.53 11.27
N LEU A 37 -3.93 15.38 10.63
CA LEU A 37 -4.78 14.90 9.52
C LEU A 37 -6.14 14.35 10.01
N ALA A 38 -6.34 14.10 11.29
CA ALA A 38 -7.55 13.47 11.80
C ALA A 38 -8.81 14.31 11.54
N ASP A 39 -8.70 15.62 11.58
CA ASP A 39 -9.79 16.57 11.37
C ASP A 39 -9.89 17.07 9.92
N GLN A 40 -9.09 16.52 9.01
CA GLN A 40 -9.02 16.97 7.63
C GLN A 40 -9.78 16.05 6.67
N ASN A 41 -10.14 16.59 5.49
CA ASN A 41 -10.66 15.79 4.39
C ASN A 41 -9.51 15.11 3.64
N ILE A 42 -9.50 13.79 3.66
CA ILE A 42 -8.47 12.95 3.04
C ILE A 42 -8.94 12.44 1.68
N LEU A 43 -8.14 12.63 0.63
CA LEU A 43 -8.32 11.97 -0.64
C LEU A 43 -7.53 10.66 -0.65
N VAL A 44 -8.20 9.54 -0.90
CA VAL A 44 -7.55 8.24 -1.06
C VAL A 44 -7.33 7.97 -2.54
N VAL A 45 -6.09 7.75 -2.92
CA VAL A 45 -5.65 7.54 -4.30
C VAL A 45 -4.86 6.25 -4.41
N THR A 46 -5.16 5.42 -5.40
CA THR A 46 -4.36 4.22 -5.71
C THR A 46 -3.89 4.29 -7.15
N ARG A 47 -2.59 4.15 -7.36
CA ARG A 47 -1.96 4.09 -8.70
C ARG A 47 -1.56 2.65 -9.01
N VAL A 48 -2.49 1.94 -9.64
CA VAL A 48 -2.30 0.61 -10.22
C VAL A 48 -3.02 0.57 -11.57
N ASP A 49 -2.58 -0.30 -12.48
CA ASP A 49 -3.14 -0.38 -13.84
C ASP A 49 -4.55 -0.97 -13.86
N ASP A 50 -4.82 -1.93 -12.99
CA ASP A 50 -6.14 -2.57 -12.89
C ASP A 50 -7.15 -1.64 -12.19
N MET A 51 -8.15 -1.20 -12.94
CA MET A 51 -9.20 -0.30 -12.45
C MET A 51 -10.02 -0.93 -11.31
N ALA A 52 -10.30 -2.23 -11.38
CA ALA A 52 -11.06 -2.91 -10.33
C ALA A 52 -10.23 -3.03 -9.03
N ALA A 53 -8.94 -3.32 -9.16
CA ALA A 53 -8.02 -3.28 -8.04
C ALA A 53 -7.95 -1.88 -7.43
N ARG A 54 -7.77 -0.83 -8.26
CA ARG A 54 -7.76 0.56 -7.82
C ARG A 54 -8.99 0.90 -6.97
N GLN A 55 -10.18 0.65 -7.52
CA GLN A 55 -11.43 0.94 -6.81
C GLN A 55 -11.50 0.19 -5.47
N ARG A 56 -11.11 -1.07 -5.46
CA ARG A 56 -11.16 -1.89 -4.26
C ARG A 56 -10.19 -1.42 -3.18
N PHE A 57 -8.94 -1.09 -3.54
CA PHE A 57 -7.97 -0.56 -2.59
C PHE A 57 -8.40 0.80 -2.03
N GLU A 58 -8.82 1.74 -2.89
CA GLU A 58 -9.30 3.04 -2.44
C GLU A 58 -10.50 2.91 -1.49
N GLN A 59 -11.46 2.03 -1.80
CA GLN A 59 -12.63 1.77 -0.97
C GLN A 59 -12.24 1.27 0.42
N GLU A 60 -11.43 0.20 0.48
CA GLU A 60 -11.05 -0.42 1.75
C GLU A 60 -10.23 0.54 2.64
N ILE A 61 -9.29 1.28 2.06
CA ILE A 61 -8.50 2.27 2.81
C ILE A 61 -9.42 3.39 3.33
N ALA A 62 -10.30 3.95 2.48
CA ALA A 62 -11.22 5.00 2.89
C ALA A 62 -12.18 4.52 3.98
N GLU A 63 -12.67 3.28 3.91
CA GLU A 63 -13.52 2.68 4.95
C GLU A 63 -12.79 2.59 6.31
N ARG A 64 -11.49 2.21 6.32
CA ARG A 64 -10.69 2.17 7.57
C ARG A 64 -10.46 3.56 8.16
N LEU A 65 -10.23 4.56 7.31
CA LEU A 65 -10.10 5.96 7.74
C LEU A 65 -11.43 6.46 8.34
N ARG A 66 -12.56 6.24 7.66
CA ARG A 66 -13.89 6.62 8.17
C ARG A 66 -14.25 5.90 9.47
N ALA A 67 -13.91 4.63 9.59
CA ALA A 67 -14.10 3.87 10.84
C ALA A 67 -13.23 4.40 11.99
N ALA A 68 -12.13 5.09 11.69
CA ALA A 68 -11.30 5.80 12.66
C ALA A 68 -11.76 7.24 12.93
N GLY A 69 -12.89 7.69 12.34
CA GLY A 69 -13.41 9.04 12.49
C GLY A 69 -12.84 10.08 11.53
N ILE A 70 -11.99 9.66 10.58
CA ILE A 70 -11.34 10.55 9.61
C ILE A 70 -12.21 10.66 8.35
N SER A 71 -12.48 11.88 7.89
CA SER A 71 -13.19 12.11 6.63
C SER A 71 -12.32 11.67 5.45
N ALA A 72 -12.81 10.70 4.65
CA ALA A 72 -12.05 10.13 3.54
C ALA A 72 -12.94 9.87 2.32
N THR A 73 -12.44 10.25 1.15
CA THR A 73 -13.12 10.11 -0.14
C THR A 73 -12.21 9.39 -1.13
N GLU A 74 -12.76 8.42 -1.83
CA GLU A 74 -12.09 7.68 -2.88
C GLU A 74 -11.92 8.54 -4.15
N SER A 75 -10.70 8.55 -4.70
CA SER A 75 -10.38 9.39 -5.87
C SER A 75 -11.17 8.98 -7.12
N TYR A 76 -11.47 7.71 -7.31
CA TYR A 76 -12.25 7.24 -8.46
C TYR A 76 -13.70 7.76 -8.47
N LYS A 77 -14.26 8.07 -7.30
CA LYS A 77 -15.61 8.67 -7.18
C LYS A 77 -15.57 10.17 -7.46
N LYS A 78 -14.57 10.86 -6.91
CA LYS A 78 -14.48 12.31 -6.99
C LYS A 78 -13.89 12.80 -8.32
N PHE A 79 -12.90 12.06 -8.83
CA PHE A 79 -12.14 12.39 -10.03
C PHE A 79 -12.10 11.22 -11.03
N PRO A 80 -13.24 10.77 -11.59
CA PRO A 80 -13.30 9.58 -12.45
C PRO A 80 -12.46 9.72 -13.73
N ALA A 81 -12.28 10.94 -14.23
CA ALA A 81 -11.49 11.23 -15.43
C ALA A 81 -9.97 11.37 -15.17
N MET A 82 -9.52 11.30 -13.90
CA MET A 82 -8.11 11.43 -13.56
C MET A 82 -7.32 10.24 -14.08
N LYS A 83 -6.44 10.48 -15.04
CA LYS A 83 -5.53 9.44 -15.57
C LYS A 83 -4.43 9.16 -14.56
N HIS A 84 -4.21 7.89 -14.25
CA HIS A 84 -3.23 7.45 -13.25
C HIS A 84 -1.99 6.80 -13.86
N ASN A 85 -2.08 6.25 -15.08
CA ASN A 85 -1.08 5.39 -15.70
C ASN A 85 -0.33 6.07 -16.86
N VAL A 86 -0.26 7.39 -16.84
CA VAL A 86 0.47 8.16 -17.86
C VAL A 86 1.52 9.03 -17.19
N LYS A 87 2.64 9.19 -17.87
CA LYS A 87 3.64 10.19 -17.49
C LYS A 87 3.01 11.56 -17.65
N GLN A 88 3.17 12.43 -16.67
CA GLN A 88 2.61 13.76 -16.61
C GLN A 88 3.72 14.80 -16.54
N THR A 89 3.47 15.97 -17.10
CA THR A 89 4.37 17.11 -16.94
C THR A 89 4.25 17.70 -15.54
N GLU A 90 5.22 18.52 -15.14
CA GLU A 90 5.18 19.21 -13.85
C GLU A 90 3.98 20.16 -13.75
N GLU A 91 3.60 20.81 -14.87
CA GLU A 91 2.43 21.66 -14.93
C GLU A 91 1.13 20.88 -14.71
N GLU A 92 0.96 19.73 -15.39
CA GLU A 92 -0.22 18.86 -15.19
C GLU A 92 -0.35 18.37 -13.76
N ILE A 93 0.79 18.04 -13.11
CA ILE A 93 0.84 17.62 -11.72
C ILE A 93 0.43 18.77 -10.80
N SER A 94 1.02 19.96 -11.01
CA SER A 94 0.70 21.16 -10.24
C SER A 94 -0.78 21.51 -10.35
N GLN A 95 -1.35 21.48 -11.57
CA GLN A 95 -2.77 21.71 -11.78
C GLN A 95 -3.64 20.69 -11.02
N LYS A 96 -3.27 19.41 -11.01
CA LYS A 96 -4.00 18.38 -10.26
C LYS A 96 -3.95 18.61 -8.75
N VAL A 97 -2.79 18.98 -8.22
CA VAL A 97 -2.66 19.32 -6.80
C VAL A 97 -3.58 20.51 -6.46
N GLN A 98 -3.61 21.54 -7.30
CA GLN A 98 -4.51 22.69 -7.10
C GLN A 98 -5.98 22.29 -7.15
N ILE A 99 -6.37 21.44 -8.11
CA ILE A 99 -7.75 20.92 -8.21
C ILE A 99 -8.13 20.17 -6.92
N ILE A 100 -7.25 19.30 -6.42
CA ILE A 100 -7.47 18.54 -5.17
C ILE A 100 -7.67 19.50 -4.00
N LYS A 101 -6.80 20.51 -3.85
CA LYS A 101 -6.90 21.53 -2.80
C LYS A 101 -8.18 22.35 -2.90
N ASN A 102 -8.56 22.77 -4.11
CA ASN A 102 -9.77 23.57 -4.37
C ASN A 102 -11.05 22.80 -4.05
N GLU A 103 -11.02 21.46 -4.18
CA GLU A 103 -12.14 20.58 -3.81
C GLU A 103 -12.19 20.31 -2.28
N GLY A 104 -11.34 20.98 -1.51
CA GLY A 104 -11.35 20.96 -0.05
C GLY A 104 -10.59 19.80 0.59
N PHE A 105 -9.79 19.06 -0.18
CA PHE A 105 -8.91 18.04 0.37
C PHE A 105 -7.64 18.69 0.92
N ARG A 106 -7.26 18.28 2.13
CA ARG A 106 -6.06 18.76 2.81
C ARG A 106 -5.02 17.65 3.02
N GLY A 107 -5.46 16.41 3.02
CA GLY A 107 -4.57 15.26 3.07
C GLY A 107 -4.76 14.31 1.90
N VAL A 108 -3.72 13.58 1.57
CA VAL A 108 -3.74 12.53 0.55
C VAL A 108 -3.11 11.26 1.11
N VAL A 109 -3.83 10.14 0.98
CA VAL A 109 -3.30 8.79 1.18
C VAL A 109 -3.12 8.17 -0.21
N LEU A 110 -1.88 8.06 -0.65
CA LEU A 110 -1.52 7.56 -1.97
C LEU A 110 -0.90 6.17 -1.86
N THR A 111 -1.53 5.17 -2.47
CA THR A 111 -0.98 3.82 -2.61
C THR A 111 -0.45 3.61 -4.03
N VAL A 112 0.76 3.09 -4.15
CA VAL A 112 1.41 2.82 -5.42
C VAL A 112 2.00 1.42 -5.45
N LEU A 113 2.04 0.80 -6.63
CA LEU A 113 2.84 -0.38 -6.88
C LEU A 113 4.27 0.06 -7.20
N LYS A 114 5.22 -0.27 -6.33
CA LYS A 114 6.64 0.10 -6.48
C LYS A 114 7.40 -0.89 -7.34
N ASP A 115 7.14 -2.18 -7.09
CA ASP A 115 7.87 -3.26 -7.75
C ASP A 115 7.04 -4.54 -7.78
N MET A 116 7.39 -5.44 -8.69
CA MET A 116 6.85 -6.78 -8.77
C MET A 116 7.99 -7.76 -9.04
N SER A 117 8.20 -8.69 -8.14
CA SER A 117 9.16 -9.77 -8.29
C SER A 117 8.46 -11.09 -8.57
N LYS A 118 9.08 -11.90 -9.44
CA LYS A 118 8.67 -13.29 -9.71
C LYS A 118 9.80 -14.21 -9.31
N GLU A 119 9.50 -15.11 -8.42
CA GLU A 119 10.45 -16.11 -7.95
C GLU A 119 9.97 -17.50 -8.36
N ILE A 120 10.88 -18.30 -8.91
CA ILE A 120 10.62 -19.71 -9.17
C ILE A 120 11.00 -20.48 -7.92
N VAL A 121 10.00 -20.89 -7.14
CA VAL A 121 10.21 -21.67 -5.92
C VAL A 121 10.27 -23.12 -6.27
N THR A 122 11.43 -23.73 -6.05
CA THR A 122 11.64 -25.18 -6.19
C THR A 122 11.60 -25.81 -4.81
N SER A 123 10.75 -26.77 -4.59
CA SER A 123 10.60 -27.42 -3.27
C SER A 123 11.63 -28.50 -3.01
N GLU A 124 12.91 -28.17 -3.15
CA GLU A 124 14.01 -28.91 -2.50
C GLU A 124 15.20 -27.99 -2.25
N THR A 125 15.42 -27.73 -0.98
CA THR A 125 16.62 -27.20 -0.31
C THR A 125 17.48 -26.15 -1.06
N GLY A 126 17.39 -24.90 -0.62
CA GLY A 126 18.55 -24.00 -0.61
C GLY A 126 18.44 -22.71 -1.41
N GLY A 127 18.67 -21.63 -0.73
CA GLY A 127 19.29 -20.43 -1.26
C GLY A 127 18.36 -19.30 -1.72
N TYR A 128 18.11 -18.38 -0.80
CA TYR A 128 17.47 -17.09 -1.08
C TYR A 128 18.48 -16.07 -1.58
N VAL A 129 18.15 -15.34 -2.63
CA VAL A 129 18.76 -14.04 -2.88
C VAL A 129 17.63 -13.02 -3.01
N SER A 130 17.36 -12.31 -1.93
CA SER A 130 16.50 -11.14 -1.92
C SER A 130 17.36 -9.88 -1.92
N GLY A 131 17.29 -9.10 -2.96
CA GLY A 131 17.88 -7.77 -3.05
C GLY A 131 16.78 -6.72 -3.10
N GLY A 132 16.22 -6.36 -1.96
CA GLY A 132 15.32 -5.22 -1.85
C GLY A 132 16.09 -3.97 -1.40
N TYR A 133 16.19 -2.97 -2.27
CA TYR A 133 16.68 -1.65 -1.88
C TYR A 133 15.51 -0.80 -1.40
N TYR A 134 15.53 -0.42 -0.14
CA TYR A 134 14.58 0.54 0.43
C TYR A 134 15.20 1.94 0.37
N PRO A 135 14.62 2.86 -0.41
CA PRO A 135 15.10 4.24 -0.41
C PRO A 135 14.87 4.88 0.97
N SER A 136 15.84 5.67 1.41
CA SER A 136 15.72 6.50 2.61
C SER A 136 14.52 7.44 2.48
N TYR A 137 13.68 7.51 3.49
CA TYR A 137 12.52 8.41 3.55
C TYR A 137 12.90 9.91 3.61
N TYR A 138 14.17 10.20 3.81
CA TYR A 138 14.70 11.56 3.91
C TYR A 138 15.38 11.96 2.60
N GLY A 139 14.76 12.87 1.88
CA GLY A 139 15.31 13.48 0.66
C GLY A 139 14.28 13.65 -0.44
N GLY A 140 14.55 14.47 -1.40
CA GLY A 140 13.64 15.03 -2.43
C GLY A 140 12.66 14.11 -3.16
N TYR A 141 12.76 12.78 -2.98
CA TYR A 141 11.83 11.82 -3.59
C TYR A 141 10.46 11.81 -2.88
N TYR A 142 10.46 11.89 -1.55
CA TYR A 142 9.22 11.89 -0.74
C TYR A 142 8.80 13.29 -0.28
N GLY A 143 9.59 14.32 -0.59
CA GLY A 143 9.48 15.64 0.00
C GLY A 143 8.16 16.37 -0.25
N GLY A 144 7.47 16.09 -1.38
CA GLY A 144 6.18 16.67 -1.70
C GLY A 144 5.30 15.73 -2.51
N PHE A 145 3.98 15.82 -2.29
CA PHE A 145 2.98 15.00 -2.99
C PHE A 145 3.11 15.09 -4.51
N GLY A 146 3.21 16.31 -5.07
CA GLY A 146 3.31 16.50 -6.52
C GLY A 146 4.53 15.82 -7.12
N GLY A 147 5.69 15.91 -6.48
CA GLY A 147 6.93 15.28 -6.92
C GLY A 147 6.87 13.75 -6.90
N TYR A 148 6.35 13.18 -5.82
CA TYR A 148 6.15 11.75 -5.69
C TYR A 148 5.12 11.22 -6.69
N TYR A 149 3.94 11.85 -6.75
CA TYR A 149 2.85 11.48 -7.66
C TYR A 149 3.28 11.49 -9.13
N GLY A 150 4.08 12.47 -9.55
CA GLY A 150 4.56 12.58 -10.93
C GLY A 150 5.59 11.53 -11.32
N ARG A 151 6.42 11.08 -10.38
CA ARG A 151 7.50 10.12 -10.65
C ARG A 151 7.03 8.67 -10.65
N VAL A 152 6.07 8.33 -9.81
CA VAL A 152 5.54 6.95 -9.71
C VAL A 152 4.42 6.74 -10.74
N TYR A 153 4.77 6.68 -12.01
CA TYR A 153 3.80 6.48 -13.10
C TYR A 153 3.89 5.09 -13.76
N SER A 154 4.97 4.33 -13.50
CA SER A 154 5.16 3.01 -14.09
C SER A 154 5.42 1.96 -13.01
N PRO A 155 4.62 0.89 -12.95
CA PRO A 155 4.83 -0.22 -12.01
C PRO A 155 6.09 -1.05 -12.31
N TYR A 156 6.71 -0.84 -13.47
CA TYR A 156 7.89 -1.60 -13.93
C TYR A 156 9.19 -0.77 -13.94
N GLY A 157 9.22 0.37 -13.28
CA GLY A 157 10.27 1.38 -13.44
C GLY A 157 11.65 1.08 -12.85
N TYR A 158 11.82 0.01 -12.07
CA TYR A 158 13.13 -0.33 -11.47
C TYR A 158 13.31 -1.84 -11.40
N GLY A 159 13.65 -2.44 -12.56
CA GLY A 159 14.02 -3.84 -12.62
C GLY A 159 15.47 -4.06 -12.17
N TYR A 160 15.69 -4.94 -11.22
CA TYR A 160 16.98 -5.56 -10.98
C TYR A 160 16.94 -7.01 -11.43
N GLY A 161 17.84 -7.37 -12.33
CA GLY A 161 18.00 -8.71 -12.86
C GLY A 161 18.48 -9.68 -11.80
N GLY A 162 17.79 -10.81 -11.66
CA GLY A 162 18.22 -11.95 -10.87
C GLY A 162 18.80 -13.06 -11.73
N THR A 163 19.80 -13.74 -11.23
CA THR A 163 20.52 -14.83 -11.91
C THR A 163 19.84 -16.17 -11.64
N TYR A 164 19.65 -16.96 -12.70
CA TYR A 164 19.01 -18.28 -12.70
C TYR A 164 19.96 -19.41 -12.34
N VAL A 165 19.52 -20.37 -11.52
CA VAL A 165 20.18 -21.67 -11.28
C VAL A 165 19.15 -22.81 -11.33
N PRO A 166 19.27 -23.82 -12.22
CA PRO A 166 18.30 -24.88 -12.37
C PRO A 166 18.53 -26.08 -11.46
N SER A 167 17.46 -26.65 -10.91
CA SER A 167 17.41 -28.01 -10.35
C SER A 167 15.97 -28.56 -10.45
N GLU A 168 15.85 -29.88 -10.72
CA GLU A 168 14.57 -30.56 -10.90
C GLU A 168 13.79 -30.70 -9.61
N THR A 169 12.57 -30.26 -9.58
CA THR A 169 11.38 -30.81 -8.89
C THR A 169 10.31 -29.72 -8.81
N ARG A 170 9.07 -29.98 -8.55
CA ARG A 170 7.87 -29.16 -8.65
C ARG A 170 8.13 -27.64 -8.45
N THR A 171 8.31 -26.94 -9.57
CA THR A 171 8.45 -25.50 -9.60
C THR A 171 7.08 -24.85 -9.66
N TYR A 172 6.82 -23.93 -8.74
CA TYR A 172 5.74 -22.96 -8.87
C TYR A 172 6.32 -21.55 -8.89
N THR A 173 5.70 -20.67 -9.64
CA THR A 173 6.10 -19.27 -9.66
C THR A 173 5.36 -18.55 -8.55
N SER A 174 6.09 -17.93 -7.63
CA SER A 174 5.55 -17.02 -6.63
C SER A 174 5.70 -15.58 -7.12
N GLU A 175 4.63 -14.80 -7.05
CA GLU A 175 4.62 -13.39 -7.41
C GLU A 175 4.47 -12.54 -6.16
N THR A 176 5.41 -11.63 -5.93
CA THR A 176 5.35 -10.66 -4.84
C THR A 176 5.24 -9.25 -5.39
N TYR A 177 4.21 -8.53 -4.96
CA TYR A 177 3.95 -7.14 -5.28
C TYR A 177 4.37 -6.28 -4.09
N ASN A 178 5.33 -5.39 -4.29
CA ASN A 178 5.71 -4.40 -3.30
C ASN A 178 4.85 -3.16 -3.48
N LEU A 179 3.96 -2.91 -2.53
CA LEU A 179 3.07 -1.76 -2.49
C LEU A 179 3.55 -0.78 -1.42
N GLU A 180 3.48 0.50 -1.73
CA GLU A 180 3.80 1.56 -0.78
C GLU A 180 2.61 2.50 -0.63
N THR A 181 2.20 2.75 0.62
CA THR A 181 1.25 3.81 0.96
C THR A 181 2.00 4.97 1.59
N VAL A 182 1.84 6.16 1.01
CA VAL A 182 2.39 7.42 1.52
C VAL A 182 1.27 8.37 1.90
N ILE A 183 1.49 9.14 2.95
CA ILE A 183 0.51 10.08 3.51
C ILE A 183 1.09 11.47 3.47
N TYR A 184 0.36 12.39 2.86
CA TYR A 184 0.75 13.78 2.72
C TYR A 184 -0.26 14.73 3.35
N ASP A 185 0.25 15.74 4.02
CA ASP A 185 -0.47 16.95 4.40
C ASP A 185 -0.22 18.04 3.34
N LEU A 186 -1.23 18.37 2.56
CA LEU A 186 -1.12 19.33 1.49
C LEU A 186 -1.04 20.79 1.97
N ASP A 187 -1.39 21.08 3.21
CA ASP A 187 -1.29 22.44 3.78
C ASP A 187 0.15 22.80 4.19
N LYS A 188 1.00 21.78 4.32
CA LYS A 188 2.42 22.01 4.61
C LYS A 188 3.21 22.40 3.34
N PRO A 189 4.31 23.13 3.51
CA PRO A 189 5.22 23.43 2.40
C PRO A 189 5.78 22.17 1.76
N ASP A 190 6.13 22.25 0.47
CA ASP A 190 6.87 21.18 -0.21
C ASP A 190 8.13 20.82 0.60
N GLY A 191 8.39 19.53 0.72
CA GLY A 191 9.47 19.00 1.56
C GLY A 191 9.07 18.68 3.01
N GLN A 192 7.95 19.23 3.50
CA GLN A 192 7.40 18.95 4.83
C GLN A 192 6.04 18.23 4.79
N GLN A 193 5.51 17.97 3.60
CA GLN A 193 4.18 17.39 3.42
C GLN A 193 4.10 15.92 3.84
N LEU A 194 5.21 15.17 3.81
CA LEU A 194 5.21 13.75 4.15
C LEU A 194 4.91 13.53 5.63
N GLN A 195 3.85 12.76 5.91
CA GLN A 195 3.38 12.44 7.26
C GLN A 195 3.46 10.95 7.59
N GLY A 196 3.60 10.08 6.59
CA GLY A 196 3.76 8.66 6.85
C GLY A 196 4.09 7.87 5.59
N VAL A 197 4.76 6.74 5.79
CA VAL A 197 5.09 5.76 4.75
C VAL A 197 4.87 4.36 5.31
N VAL A 198 4.23 3.50 4.54
CA VAL A 198 4.06 2.08 4.86
C VAL A 198 4.38 1.25 3.63
N ALA A 199 5.42 0.43 3.70
CA ALA A 199 5.80 -0.51 2.67
C ALA A 199 5.27 -1.92 3.01
N ILE A 200 4.58 -2.55 2.06
CA ILE A 200 3.90 -3.82 2.25
C ILE A 200 4.15 -4.73 1.06
N ASP A 201 4.61 -5.96 1.34
CA ASP A 201 4.64 -7.04 0.35
C ASP A 201 3.32 -7.80 0.34
N VAL A 202 2.85 -8.06 -0.87
CA VAL A 202 1.67 -8.89 -1.15
C VAL A 202 2.11 -10.06 -2.02
N THR A 203 2.21 -11.24 -1.42
CA THR A 203 2.66 -12.46 -2.11
C THR A 203 1.47 -13.29 -2.55
N ASP A 204 1.50 -13.76 -3.80
CA ASP A 204 0.52 -14.63 -4.44
C ASP A 204 -0.94 -14.16 -4.24
N PRO A 205 -1.27 -12.91 -4.63
CA PRO A 205 -2.61 -12.38 -4.45
C PRO A 205 -3.63 -13.12 -5.32
N LYS A 206 -4.63 -13.73 -4.70
CA LYS A 206 -5.70 -14.43 -5.44
C LYS A 206 -6.67 -13.46 -6.15
N SER A 207 -6.87 -12.28 -5.60
CA SER A 207 -7.67 -11.19 -6.17
C SER A 207 -7.54 -9.93 -5.32
N ALA A 208 -7.77 -8.76 -5.92
CA ALA A 208 -7.82 -7.49 -5.21
C ALA A 208 -8.88 -7.51 -4.08
N THR A 209 -10.03 -8.14 -4.30
CA THR A 209 -11.11 -8.28 -3.30
C THR A 209 -10.66 -8.99 -2.03
N LYS A 210 -9.75 -9.97 -2.14
CA LYS A 210 -9.23 -10.69 -0.97
C LYS A 210 -8.05 -10.00 -0.29
N VAL A 211 -7.30 -9.22 -1.05
CA VAL A 211 -6.07 -8.56 -0.60
C VAL A 211 -6.33 -7.19 -0.01
N ALA A 212 -7.16 -6.36 -0.67
CA ALA A 212 -7.34 -4.96 -0.28
C ALA A 212 -7.82 -4.76 1.18
N PRO A 213 -8.76 -5.57 1.73
CA PRO A 213 -9.12 -5.46 3.14
C PRO A 213 -7.94 -5.69 4.08
N LYS A 214 -7.14 -6.72 3.81
CA LYS A 214 -5.96 -7.06 4.63
C LYS A 214 -4.86 -6.02 4.50
N TYR A 215 -4.69 -5.48 3.31
CA TYR A 215 -3.77 -4.39 3.04
C TYR A 215 -4.16 -3.14 3.83
N ALA A 216 -5.42 -2.72 3.76
CA ALA A 216 -5.94 -1.57 4.50
C ALA A 216 -5.80 -1.75 6.03
N ASP A 217 -6.04 -2.96 6.54
CA ASP A 217 -5.80 -3.29 7.95
C ASP A 217 -4.31 -3.18 8.33
N ALA A 218 -3.41 -3.63 7.44
CA ALA A 218 -1.96 -3.52 7.66
C ALA A 218 -1.49 -2.07 7.68
N VAL A 219 -1.97 -1.22 6.75
CA VAL A 219 -1.70 0.22 6.73
C VAL A 219 -2.20 0.87 8.03
N ALA A 220 -3.46 0.63 8.40
CA ALA A 220 -4.03 1.18 9.62
C ALA A 220 -3.27 0.74 10.89
N LYS A 221 -2.80 -0.51 10.94
CA LYS A 221 -2.00 -1.04 12.04
C LYS A 221 -0.62 -0.38 12.13
N ALA A 222 0.05 -0.17 10.98
CA ALA A 222 1.37 0.45 10.94
C ALA A 222 1.34 1.89 11.45
N LEU A 223 0.27 2.64 11.13
CA LEU A 223 0.11 4.04 11.50
C LEU A 223 -0.37 4.25 12.95
N LYS A 224 -0.91 3.23 13.60
CA LYS A 224 -1.29 3.29 15.03
C LYS A 224 -0.11 3.16 16.00
N LYS A 225 0.99 2.55 15.58
CA LYS A 225 2.21 2.41 16.37
C LYS A 225 3.00 3.72 16.40
#